data_df286bd338669326abe83635d2496b00
#
_entry.id   df286bd338669326abe83635d2496b00
#
_cell.length_a   1.000
_cell.length_b   1.000
_cell.length_c   1.000
_cell.angle_alpha   90.00
_cell.angle_beta   90.00
_cell.angle_gamma   90.00
#
_symmetry.space_group_name_H-M   'P 1'
#
loop_
_entity.id
_entity.type
_entity.pdbx_description
1 polymer ?
#
loop_
_entity_poly.entity_id
_entity_poly.type
_entity_poly.pdbx_seq_one_letter_code
_entity_poly.pdbx_strand_id
1 'polypeptide(L)'
;MRRIATLVFLSFGLLLAALTWFQVLGADRYRSDPRNVRTAINISGKERGLIVTSDGTVLAQSNPDPDDPQAYLRVYPEGPTFAHVVGYTSRLVGESGLEAAYRDELRSRRDLTISDVIAALFGRDLRPENVLITIDAELQRAAVAALEGQRGAVVAIEPATGAVLAYVSSPTFDPNSFLGPSAVSNRQAVLDDPNEPTRDRAGTELYPPGSVFKAVVAAAAVESGFAGPETTFDDPVVYELPGSTSTIGNADGGPCGDGVTVTLQTALVRSCNTVFASLSVTLGASAIGDTASSFGFDRRIDFPWTLAESTFPVSDLANDPAALAQSGIGERDVRVTPLQMALVAAAIANDGEAPQPYLVSQVFNADGEAREVAEPRLIGRAMSPATAVVLQQMMERVVTSGTGQSASITGVRVAGKTGTALPEPGQPDVWFIGFAPVDAPQIAIAVMLEDGGPLGESGTGGSVAAPIAGALMERYLVRGETG
;
A
#
# COMPACT_ATOMS: atom_id res chain seq x y z
N MET A 1 31.19 51.46 38.21
CA MET A 1 30.35 50.37 38.75
C MET A 1 28.98 50.31 38.06
N ARG A 2 28.17 51.34 37.91
CA ARG A 2 26.83 51.26 37.24
C ARG A 2 26.87 50.69 35.82
N ARG A 3 27.81 51.11 34.95
CA ARG A 3 27.94 50.64 33.55
C ARG A 3 28.30 49.15 33.48
N ILE A 4 29.10 48.63 34.41
CA ILE A 4 29.45 47.21 34.48
C ILE A 4 28.24 46.38 34.92
N ALA A 5 27.50 46.84 35.93
CA ALA A 5 26.26 46.20 36.38
C ALA A 5 25.21 46.15 35.26
N THR A 6 25.04 47.22 34.50
CA THR A 6 24.11 47.24 33.34
C THR A 6 24.50 46.23 32.24
N LEU A 7 25.83 46.16 31.94
CA LEU A 7 26.32 45.15 30.97
C LEU A 7 26.08 43.73 31.44
N VAL A 8 26.29 43.42 32.71
CA VAL A 8 26.01 42.08 33.29
C VAL A 8 24.52 41.77 33.24
N PHE A 9 23.64 42.72 33.60
CA PHE A 9 22.20 42.51 33.51
C PHE A 9 21.72 42.30 32.07
N LEU A 10 22.26 43.06 31.07
CA LEU A 10 21.95 42.84 29.66
C LEU A 10 22.43 41.47 29.14
N SER A 11 23.62 41.03 29.57
CA SER A 11 24.15 39.72 29.22
C SER A 11 23.30 38.60 29.80
N PHE A 12 22.84 38.72 31.05
CA PHE A 12 21.92 37.74 31.66
C PHE A 12 20.55 37.74 30.98
N GLY A 13 20.01 38.90 30.61
CA GLY A 13 18.77 39.02 29.85
C GLY A 13 18.85 38.39 28.48
N LEU A 14 19.97 38.56 27.78
CA LEU A 14 20.22 37.92 26.47
C LEU A 14 20.35 36.38 26.59
N LEU A 15 21.01 35.95 27.65
CA LEU A 15 21.19 34.52 27.95
C LEU A 15 19.86 33.83 28.31
N LEU A 16 19.02 34.50 29.10
CA LEU A 16 17.66 34.07 29.41
C LEU A 16 16.78 34.04 28.16
N ALA A 17 16.83 35.06 27.31
CA ALA A 17 16.10 35.09 26.06
C ALA A 17 16.54 33.93 25.09
N ALA A 18 17.87 33.72 24.99
CA ALA A 18 18.40 32.62 24.19
C ALA A 18 18.00 31.26 24.77
N LEU A 19 18.08 31.05 26.08
CA LEU A 19 17.64 29.82 26.74
C LEU A 19 16.13 29.57 26.52
N THR A 20 15.31 30.62 26.68
CA THR A 20 13.87 30.52 26.43
C THR A 20 13.58 30.16 24.96
N TRP A 21 14.31 30.78 24.02
CA TRP A 21 14.19 30.44 22.61
C TRP A 21 14.51 28.95 22.33
N PHE A 22 15.66 28.47 22.78
CA PHE A 22 16.09 27.09 22.50
C PHE A 22 15.35 26.03 23.30
N GLN A 23 14.91 26.36 24.52
CA GLN A 23 14.29 25.36 25.41
C GLN A 23 12.76 25.35 25.35
N VAL A 24 12.13 26.45 24.95
CA VAL A 24 10.66 26.58 24.92
C VAL A 24 10.15 26.77 23.49
N LEU A 25 10.58 27.85 22.79
CA LEU A 25 10.00 28.19 21.47
C LEU A 25 10.58 27.38 20.31
N GLY A 26 11.83 26.93 20.40
CA GLY A 26 12.50 26.12 19.40
C GLY A 26 12.65 24.65 19.80
N ALA A 27 12.18 24.27 20.98
CA ALA A 27 12.41 22.93 21.54
C ALA A 27 11.89 21.82 20.64
N ASP A 28 10.69 21.97 20.08
CA ASP A 28 10.06 20.96 19.24
C ASP A 28 10.82 20.72 17.94
N ARG A 29 11.39 21.77 17.34
CA ARG A 29 12.24 21.66 16.15
C ARG A 29 13.51 20.85 16.40
N TYR A 30 14.10 20.97 17.59
CA TYR A 30 15.31 20.21 17.95
C TYR A 30 14.99 18.82 18.48
N ARG A 31 13.81 18.62 19.09
CA ARG A 31 13.34 17.31 19.53
C ARG A 31 12.93 16.40 18.36
N SER A 32 12.34 16.98 17.31
CA SER A 32 11.92 16.27 16.11
C SER A 32 13.05 16.05 15.08
N ASP A 33 14.26 16.56 15.33
CA ASP A 33 15.40 16.32 14.43
C ASP A 33 15.81 14.82 14.46
N PRO A 34 15.75 14.08 13.34
CA PRO A 34 16.14 12.68 13.28
C PRO A 34 17.57 12.39 13.75
N ARG A 35 18.43 13.44 13.80
CA ARG A 35 19.82 13.35 14.27
C ARG A 35 19.96 13.51 15.78
N ASN A 36 18.88 13.79 16.49
CA ASN A 36 18.91 14.01 17.93
C ASN A 36 18.89 12.68 18.72
N VAL A 37 20.05 12.07 18.83
CA VAL A 37 20.28 10.81 19.55
C VAL A 37 19.80 10.87 21.02
N ARG A 38 19.78 12.07 21.64
CA ARG A 38 19.28 12.23 23.02
C ARG A 38 17.79 11.96 23.15
N THR A 39 17.01 12.27 22.14
CA THR A 39 15.57 11.97 22.13
C THR A 39 15.35 10.46 22.03
N ALA A 40 16.12 9.76 21.21
CA ALA A 40 16.09 8.30 21.11
C ALA A 40 16.48 7.62 22.43
N ILE A 41 17.50 8.10 23.13
CA ILE A 41 17.93 7.56 24.43
C ILE A 41 16.86 7.76 25.52
N ASN A 42 16.09 8.84 25.49
CA ASN A 42 15.05 9.12 26.50
C ASN A 42 13.72 8.40 26.23
N ILE A 43 13.46 8.00 24.98
CA ILE A 43 12.16 7.39 24.57
C ILE A 43 12.13 5.90 24.87
N SER A 44 13.22 5.18 24.65
CA SER A 44 13.26 3.75 24.91
C SER A 44 13.65 3.44 26.36
N GLY A 45 12.99 2.48 26.93
CA GLY A 45 13.03 2.19 28.36
C GLY A 45 11.85 2.79 29.11
N LYS A 46 10.94 3.51 28.43
CA LYS A 46 9.66 3.92 28.98
C LYS A 46 8.56 3.02 28.44
N GLU A 47 7.50 2.92 29.22
CA GLU A 47 6.28 2.25 28.78
C GLU A 47 5.73 2.91 27.53
N ARG A 48 5.37 2.09 26.54
CA ARG A 48 4.67 2.50 25.33
C ARG A 48 3.36 1.73 25.22
N GLY A 49 2.36 2.36 24.63
CA GLY A 49 1.06 1.75 24.40
C GLY A 49 1.12 0.52 23.49
N LEU A 50 0.05 -0.23 23.50
CA LEU A 50 -0.12 -1.42 22.67
C LEU A 50 -0.40 -1.03 21.21
N ILE A 51 0.06 -1.87 20.28
CA ILE A 51 -0.46 -1.93 18.91
C ILE A 51 -1.15 -3.28 18.79
N VAL A 52 -2.43 -3.29 18.45
CA VAL A 52 -3.25 -4.51 18.42
C VAL A 52 -4.12 -4.55 17.17
N THR A 53 -4.49 -5.73 16.73
CA THR A 53 -5.49 -5.96 15.67
C THR A 53 -6.90 -6.04 16.27
N SER A 54 -7.92 -6.00 15.42
CA SER A 54 -9.33 -6.04 15.82
C SER A 54 -9.72 -7.34 16.56
N ASP A 55 -9.02 -8.45 16.28
CA ASP A 55 -9.20 -9.74 16.98
C ASP A 55 -8.42 -9.83 18.30
N GLY A 56 -7.75 -8.74 18.71
CA GLY A 56 -6.99 -8.68 19.96
C GLY A 56 -5.56 -9.25 19.89
N THR A 57 -5.07 -9.60 18.69
CA THR A 57 -3.67 -10.02 18.53
C THR A 57 -2.74 -8.85 18.85
N VAL A 58 -1.83 -9.06 19.80
CA VAL A 58 -0.87 -8.04 20.23
C VAL A 58 0.34 -8.03 19.28
N LEU A 59 0.56 -6.91 18.63
CA LEU A 59 1.64 -6.72 17.66
C LEU A 59 2.87 -6.05 18.25
N ALA A 60 2.65 -5.14 19.20
CA ALA A 60 3.71 -4.48 19.94
C ALA A 60 3.26 -4.20 21.38
N GLN A 61 4.13 -4.52 22.35
CA GLN A 61 3.89 -4.29 23.78
C GLN A 61 5.16 -3.89 24.50
N SER A 62 5.01 -3.29 25.69
CA SER A 62 6.12 -2.94 26.58
C SER A 62 6.07 -3.83 27.81
N ASN A 63 7.13 -4.65 28.02
CA ASN A 63 7.28 -5.48 29.21
C ASN A 63 8.23 -4.78 30.21
N PRO A 64 8.00 -4.88 31.52
CA PRO A 64 8.98 -4.42 32.50
C PRO A 64 10.36 -5.06 32.27
N ASP A 65 11.43 -4.26 32.38
CA ASP A 65 12.80 -4.77 32.27
C ASP A 65 13.15 -5.56 33.52
N PRO A 66 13.56 -6.85 33.43
CA PRO A 66 13.95 -7.64 34.60
C PRO A 66 15.14 -7.06 35.37
N ASP A 67 16.04 -6.35 34.69
CA ASP A 67 17.27 -5.81 35.25
C ASP A 67 17.09 -4.34 35.75
N ASP A 68 16.05 -3.63 35.33
CA ASP A 68 15.73 -2.28 35.78
C ASP A 68 14.21 -2.10 35.96
N PRO A 69 13.72 -2.12 37.21
CA PRO A 69 12.29 -1.99 37.52
C PRO A 69 11.65 -0.66 37.06
N GLN A 70 12.43 0.34 36.65
CA GLN A 70 11.95 1.61 36.15
C GLN A 70 11.95 1.67 34.61
N ALA A 71 12.49 0.65 33.94
CA ALA A 71 12.59 0.56 32.50
C ALA A 71 11.61 -0.48 31.93
N TYR A 72 11.33 -0.32 30.62
CA TYR A 72 10.51 -1.23 29.84
C TYR A 72 11.25 -1.66 28.58
N LEU A 73 11.04 -2.91 28.20
CA LEU A 73 11.52 -3.49 26.96
C LEU A 73 10.36 -3.56 25.96
N ARG A 74 10.55 -2.96 24.80
CA ARG A 74 9.60 -3.10 23.69
C ARG A 74 9.74 -4.48 23.07
N VAL A 75 8.62 -5.14 22.78
CA VAL A 75 8.59 -6.51 22.21
C VAL A 75 7.55 -6.54 21.10
N TYR A 76 7.89 -7.26 20.02
CA TYR A 76 7.03 -7.49 18.85
C TYR A 76 6.71 -9.00 18.77
N PRO A 77 5.59 -9.46 19.38
CA PRO A 77 5.28 -10.88 19.48
C PRO A 77 5.11 -11.58 18.12
N GLU A 78 4.56 -10.85 17.13
CA GLU A 78 4.35 -11.35 15.77
C GLU A 78 5.58 -11.18 14.86
N GLY A 79 6.67 -10.57 15.38
CA GLY A 79 7.97 -10.47 14.71
C GLY A 79 7.89 -10.06 13.25
N PRO A 80 8.44 -10.90 12.33
CA PRO A 80 8.53 -10.57 10.92
C PRO A 80 7.20 -10.37 10.19
N THR A 81 6.11 -11.00 10.67
CA THR A 81 4.82 -10.99 9.99
C THR A 81 4.24 -9.57 9.83
N PHE A 82 4.49 -8.70 10.80
CA PHE A 82 3.96 -7.34 10.82
C PHE A 82 5.04 -6.26 10.76
N ALA A 83 6.28 -6.61 10.44
CA ALA A 83 7.42 -5.70 10.51
C ALA A 83 7.25 -4.43 9.68
N HIS A 84 6.72 -4.52 8.44
CA HIS A 84 6.51 -3.37 7.57
C HIS A 84 5.33 -2.48 8.02
N VAL A 85 4.39 -3.03 8.77
CA VAL A 85 3.24 -2.30 9.33
C VAL A 85 3.61 -1.66 10.66
N VAL A 86 4.00 -2.47 11.63
CA VAL A 86 4.30 -2.02 12.98
C VAL A 86 5.59 -1.19 13.02
N GLY A 87 6.58 -1.62 12.24
CA GLY A 87 7.92 -1.05 12.31
C GLY A 87 8.63 -1.46 13.58
N TYR A 88 9.46 -0.56 14.06
CA TYR A 88 10.22 -0.73 15.31
C TYR A 88 10.48 0.62 15.99
N THR A 89 10.77 0.58 17.29
CA THR A 89 11.36 1.69 18.04
C THR A 89 12.62 1.23 18.75
N SER A 90 13.73 1.85 18.44
CA SER A 90 15.05 1.48 18.94
C SER A 90 15.88 2.70 19.32
N ARG A 91 16.61 2.59 20.45
CA ARG A 91 17.54 3.65 20.90
C ARG A 91 18.64 3.95 19.91
N LEU A 92 19.07 2.92 19.18
CA LEU A 92 20.30 2.98 18.39
C LEU A 92 20.03 3.20 16.91
N VAL A 93 18.89 2.72 16.39
CA VAL A 93 18.61 2.72 14.96
C VAL A 93 17.34 3.48 14.56
N GLY A 94 16.66 4.11 15.54
CA GLY A 94 15.49 4.98 15.28
C GLY A 94 14.15 4.26 15.31
N GLU A 95 13.18 4.80 14.59
CA GLU A 95 11.80 4.32 14.55
C GLU A 95 11.30 4.22 13.10
N SER A 96 10.35 3.34 12.87
CA SER A 96 9.68 3.17 11.57
C SER A 96 8.23 2.71 11.73
N GLY A 97 7.45 2.67 10.65
CA GLY A 97 6.09 2.16 10.62
C GLY A 97 5.15 2.91 11.58
N LEU A 98 4.19 2.18 12.16
CA LEU A 98 3.25 2.73 13.14
C LEU A 98 3.93 3.23 14.42
N GLU A 99 5.05 2.62 14.83
CA GLU A 99 5.84 3.11 15.96
C GLU A 99 6.35 4.55 15.76
N ALA A 100 6.67 4.91 14.52
CA ALA A 100 7.09 6.26 14.17
C ALA A 100 5.89 7.19 13.92
N ALA A 101 4.86 6.71 13.22
CA ALA A 101 3.70 7.49 12.84
C ALA A 101 2.85 7.92 14.06
N TYR A 102 2.68 7.01 15.01
CA TYR A 102 1.91 7.22 16.27
C TYR A 102 2.81 7.35 17.49
N ARG A 103 4.00 7.96 17.29
CA ARG A 103 5.00 8.15 18.36
C ARG A 103 4.44 8.89 19.56
N ASP A 104 3.64 9.92 19.32
CA ASP A 104 3.16 10.82 20.37
C ASP A 104 2.03 10.19 21.20
N GLU A 105 1.22 9.35 20.58
CA GLU A 105 0.14 8.58 21.21
C GLU A 105 0.72 7.41 22.00
N LEU A 106 1.61 6.65 21.39
CA LEU A 106 2.21 5.45 21.97
C LEU A 106 3.16 5.73 23.13
N ARG A 107 3.76 6.93 23.22
CA ARG A 107 4.75 7.21 24.28
C ARG A 107 4.11 7.58 25.60
N SER A 108 4.71 7.13 26.70
CA SER A 108 4.42 7.65 28.04
C SER A 108 4.88 9.12 28.16
N ARG A 109 4.00 10.00 28.60
CA ARG A 109 4.27 11.44 28.83
C ARG A 109 4.84 11.71 30.23
N ARG A 110 5.51 10.74 30.85
CA ARG A 110 6.10 10.89 32.21
C ARG A 110 7.22 11.90 32.30
N ASP A 111 7.85 12.32 31.18
CA ASP A 111 8.72 13.52 31.15
C ASP A 111 7.89 14.74 30.87
N LEU A 112 7.25 15.22 31.92
CA LEU A 112 6.34 16.35 31.86
C LEU A 112 7.03 17.59 31.30
N THR A 113 6.63 18.00 30.14
CA THR A 113 6.81 19.41 29.71
C THR A 113 5.88 20.28 30.54
N ILE A 114 6.13 21.57 30.60
CA ILE A 114 5.21 22.52 31.28
C ILE A 114 3.80 22.40 30.66
N SER A 115 3.69 22.15 29.35
CA SER A 115 2.42 21.91 28.69
C SER A 115 1.73 20.63 29.14
N ASP A 116 2.48 19.56 29.41
CA ASP A 116 1.91 18.28 29.90
C ASP A 116 1.45 18.43 31.36
N VAL A 117 2.18 19.16 32.19
CA VAL A 117 1.75 19.50 33.55
C VAL A 117 0.44 20.30 33.52
N ILE A 118 0.35 21.28 32.65
CA ILE A 118 -0.87 22.08 32.47
C ILE A 118 -2.00 21.17 31.97
N ALA A 119 -1.75 20.32 30.98
CA ALA A 119 -2.75 19.39 30.44
C ALA A 119 -3.24 18.40 31.51
N ALA A 120 -2.34 17.90 32.36
CA ALA A 120 -2.69 17.03 33.50
C ALA A 120 -3.54 17.76 34.55
N LEU A 121 -3.28 19.03 34.83
CA LEU A 121 -4.10 19.87 35.71
C LEU A 121 -5.53 20.06 35.17
N PHE A 122 -5.70 19.97 33.84
CA PHE A 122 -7.02 19.96 33.18
C PHE A 122 -7.58 18.55 32.94
N GLY A 123 -7.04 17.53 33.62
CA GLY A 123 -7.58 16.18 33.60
C GLY A 123 -7.16 15.33 32.39
N ARG A 124 -6.14 15.74 31.62
CA ARG A 124 -5.62 14.92 30.52
C ARG A 124 -4.85 13.72 31.08
N ASP A 125 -5.16 12.51 30.59
CA ASP A 125 -4.42 11.31 30.89
C ASP A 125 -3.02 11.37 30.26
N LEU A 126 -2.00 11.03 31.04
CA LEU A 126 -0.58 11.00 30.62
C LEU A 126 -0.06 9.58 30.38
N ARG A 127 -0.91 8.57 30.58
CA ARG A 127 -0.56 7.19 30.22
C ARG A 127 -0.46 7.05 28.71
N PRO A 128 0.34 6.08 28.22
CA PRO A 128 0.40 5.78 26.80
C PRO A 128 -0.98 5.43 26.24
N GLU A 129 -1.28 5.88 25.05
CA GLU A 129 -2.46 5.48 24.30
C GLU A 129 -2.13 4.23 23.45
N ASN A 130 -3.15 3.47 23.10
CA ASN A 130 -3.03 2.24 22.33
C ASN A 130 -3.60 2.46 20.93
N VAL A 131 -3.09 1.70 19.97
CA VAL A 131 -3.48 1.78 18.56
C VAL A 131 -4.12 0.47 18.13
N LEU A 132 -5.36 0.54 17.65
CA LEU A 132 -6.10 -0.55 17.04
C LEU A 132 -6.02 -0.43 15.53
N ILE A 133 -5.54 -1.47 14.86
CA ILE A 133 -5.40 -1.49 13.41
C ILE A 133 -6.46 -2.35 12.72
N THR A 134 -6.66 -2.09 11.43
CA THR A 134 -7.67 -2.75 10.60
C THR A 134 -7.25 -4.12 10.09
N ILE A 135 -5.96 -4.45 10.15
CA ILE A 135 -5.42 -5.70 9.58
C ILE A 135 -6.02 -6.92 10.28
N ASP A 136 -6.47 -7.86 9.47
CA ASP A 136 -6.83 -9.22 9.92
C ASP A 136 -5.54 -10.02 10.12
N ALA A 137 -5.29 -10.45 11.36
CA ALA A 137 -4.02 -11.10 11.71
C ALA A 137 -3.83 -12.44 11.00
N GLU A 138 -4.89 -13.20 10.77
CA GLU A 138 -4.78 -14.48 10.04
C GLU A 138 -4.56 -14.28 8.55
N LEU A 139 -5.26 -13.32 7.94
CA LEU A 139 -5.04 -12.98 6.54
C LEU A 139 -3.60 -12.50 6.32
N GLN A 140 -3.09 -11.65 7.21
CA GLN A 140 -1.71 -11.17 7.16
C GLN A 140 -0.70 -12.32 7.24
N ARG A 141 -0.87 -13.25 8.22
CA ARG A 141 -0.01 -14.43 8.34
C ARG A 141 -0.09 -15.33 7.11
N ALA A 142 -1.30 -15.53 6.57
CA ALA A 142 -1.49 -16.30 5.36
C ALA A 142 -0.82 -15.67 4.15
N ALA A 143 -0.91 -14.34 4.01
CA ALA A 143 -0.30 -13.59 2.91
C ALA A 143 1.24 -13.65 2.97
N VAL A 144 1.84 -13.51 4.17
CA VAL A 144 3.29 -13.68 4.35
C VAL A 144 3.73 -15.10 3.99
N ALA A 145 2.98 -16.12 4.45
CA ALA A 145 3.27 -17.52 4.12
C ALA A 145 3.14 -17.82 2.62
N ALA A 146 2.14 -17.23 1.96
CA ALA A 146 1.89 -17.47 0.54
C ALA A 146 2.99 -16.91 -0.38
N LEU A 147 3.71 -15.88 0.06
CA LEU A 147 4.85 -15.34 -0.69
C LEU A 147 6.13 -16.18 -0.50
N GLU A 148 6.20 -17.06 0.51
CA GLU A 148 7.32 -17.99 0.76
C GLU A 148 8.71 -17.33 0.71
N GLY A 149 8.81 -16.05 1.10
CA GLY A 149 10.06 -15.28 1.04
C GLY A 149 10.44 -14.78 -0.35
N GLN A 150 9.62 -15.02 -1.36
CA GLN A 150 9.78 -14.40 -2.69
C GLN A 150 9.65 -12.88 -2.58
N ARG A 151 10.34 -12.15 -3.44
CA ARG A 151 10.20 -10.69 -3.52
C ARG A 151 8.84 -10.34 -4.09
N GLY A 152 8.07 -9.59 -3.34
CA GLY A 152 6.71 -9.23 -3.76
C GLY A 152 5.89 -8.56 -2.66
N ALA A 153 4.61 -8.37 -2.95
CA ALA A 153 3.67 -7.73 -2.02
C ALA A 153 2.25 -8.30 -2.16
N VAL A 154 1.53 -8.25 -1.05
CA VAL A 154 0.09 -8.48 -1.00
C VAL A 154 -0.56 -7.31 -0.27
N VAL A 155 -1.56 -6.70 -0.89
CA VAL A 155 -2.42 -5.70 -0.25
C VAL A 155 -3.87 -6.14 -0.41
N ALA A 156 -4.60 -6.20 0.71
CA ALA A 156 -6.03 -6.46 0.72
C ALA A 156 -6.77 -5.32 1.42
N ILE A 157 -7.92 -4.93 0.87
CA ILE A 157 -8.73 -3.79 1.31
C ILE A 157 -10.19 -4.22 1.37
N GLU A 158 -10.93 -3.78 2.40
CA GLU A 158 -12.39 -3.84 2.41
C GLU A 158 -12.95 -2.76 1.46
N PRO A 159 -13.64 -3.14 0.38
CA PRO A 159 -14.03 -2.17 -0.67
C PRO A 159 -14.95 -1.06 -0.17
N ALA A 160 -15.87 -1.38 0.74
CA ALA A 160 -16.88 -0.43 1.23
C ALA A 160 -16.29 0.66 2.12
N THR A 161 -15.23 0.39 2.87
CA THR A 161 -14.70 1.31 3.89
C THR A 161 -13.32 1.84 3.59
N GLY A 162 -12.51 1.08 2.86
CA GLY A 162 -11.08 1.36 2.66
C GLY A 162 -10.19 0.81 3.78
N ALA A 163 -10.74 0.04 4.71
CA ALA A 163 -9.95 -0.61 5.75
C ALA A 163 -8.93 -1.56 5.11
N VAL A 164 -7.65 -1.41 5.47
CA VAL A 164 -6.59 -2.30 4.98
C VAL A 164 -6.62 -3.59 5.79
N LEU A 165 -6.97 -4.70 5.14
CA LEU A 165 -7.11 -6.02 5.75
C LEU A 165 -5.80 -6.80 5.79
N ALA A 166 -4.92 -6.57 4.82
CA ALA A 166 -3.54 -7.08 4.80
C ALA A 166 -2.62 -6.10 4.08
N TYR A 167 -1.38 -6.00 4.58
CA TYR A 167 -0.33 -5.18 3.99
C TYR A 167 1.01 -5.88 4.16
N VAL A 168 1.44 -6.59 3.13
CA VAL A 168 2.62 -7.45 3.15
C VAL A 168 3.63 -7.01 2.12
N SER A 169 4.87 -6.83 2.58
CA SER A 169 6.06 -6.75 1.75
C SER A 169 6.98 -7.92 2.08
N SER A 170 7.51 -8.60 1.07
CA SER A 170 8.35 -9.79 1.21
C SER A 170 9.62 -9.63 0.36
N PRO A 171 10.77 -10.14 0.86
CA PRO A 171 10.96 -10.71 2.19
C PRO A 171 10.82 -9.69 3.30
N THR A 172 10.76 -10.17 4.54
CA THR A 172 10.58 -9.35 5.74
C THR A 172 11.77 -9.45 6.69
N PHE A 173 11.76 -8.70 7.78
CA PHE A 173 12.79 -8.71 8.82
C PHE A 173 12.16 -8.85 10.21
N ASP A 174 12.95 -9.29 11.22
CA ASP A 174 12.47 -9.31 12.59
C ASP A 174 12.77 -7.98 13.30
N PRO A 175 11.74 -7.15 13.64
CA PRO A 175 11.94 -5.89 14.36
C PRO A 175 12.58 -6.07 15.74
N ASN A 176 12.44 -7.25 16.40
CA ASN A 176 13.10 -7.54 17.66
C ASN A 176 14.63 -7.58 17.52
N SER A 177 15.14 -7.91 16.33
CA SER A 177 16.58 -7.92 16.06
C SER A 177 17.21 -6.51 16.11
N PHE A 178 16.40 -5.45 16.01
CA PHE A 178 16.84 -4.05 16.08
C PHE A 178 16.80 -3.47 17.49
N LEU A 179 16.54 -4.31 18.48
CA LEU A 179 16.55 -3.97 19.90
C LEU A 179 17.88 -4.41 20.55
N GLY A 180 18.20 -3.78 21.68
CA GLY A 180 19.37 -4.15 22.46
C GLY A 180 20.73 -3.75 21.84
N PRO A 181 21.83 -4.26 22.39
CA PRO A 181 23.20 -3.82 22.06
C PRO A 181 23.63 -4.07 20.61
N SER A 182 23.11 -5.14 20.00
CA SER A 182 23.46 -5.56 18.63
C SER A 182 22.60 -4.88 17.55
N ALA A 183 21.70 -3.97 17.90
CA ALA A 183 20.74 -3.37 16.97
C ALA A 183 21.40 -2.73 15.73
N VAL A 184 22.54 -2.05 15.90
CA VAL A 184 23.24 -1.39 14.78
C VAL A 184 23.81 -2.42 13.81
N SER A 185 24.49 -3.45 14.32
CA SER A 185 25.07 -4.50 13.47
C SER A 185 24.01 -5.35 12.80
N ASN A 186 22.93 -5.68 13.51
CA ASN A 186 21.81 -6.44 12.97
C ASN A 186 21.09 -5.65 11.86
N ARG A 187 20.83 -4.35 12.10
CA ARG A 187 20.23 -3.48 11.07
C ARG A 187 21.13 -3.38 9.84
N GLN A 188 22.44 -3.26 10.03
CA GLN A 188 23.38 -3.22 8.91
C GLN A 188 23.33 -4.52 8.12
N ALA A 189 23.32 -5.68 8.78
CA ALA A 189 23.21 -6.98 8.11
C ALA A 189 21.91 -7.12 7.29
N VAL A 190 20.80 -6.61 7.81
CA VAL A 190 19.51 -6.61 7.07
C VAL A 190 19.54 -5.64 5.89
N LEU A 191 20.22 -4.50 6.01
CA LEU A 191 20.38 -3.53 4.90
C LEU A 191 21.34 -4.03 3.80
N ASP A 192 22.30 -4.88 4.16
CA ASP A 192 23.27 -5.48 3.22
C ASP A 192 22.72 -6.75 2.53
N ASP A 193 21.52 -7.20 2.92
CA ASP A 193 20.87 -8.35 2.29
C ASP A 193 20.40 -7.97 0.86
N PRO A 194 20.85 -8.71 -0.18
CA PRO A 194 20.50 -8.43 -1.57
C PRO A 194 19.00 -8.59 -1.88
N ASN A 195 18.24 -9.24 -1.01
CA ASN A 195 16.79 -9.35 -1.14
C ASN A 195 16.04 -8.15 -0.56
N GLU A 196 16.75 -7.18 0.03
CA GLU A 196 16.22 -5.90 0.53
C GLU A 196 14.98 -6.07 1.45
N PRO A 197 15.10 -6.81 2.58
CA PRO A 197 13.94 -7.14 3.41
C PRO A 197 13.32 -5.95 4.16
N THR A 198 13.97 -4.77 4.18
CA THR A 198 13.39 -3.54 4.74
C THR A 198 12.60 -2.72 3.74
N ARG A 199 12.58 -3.13 2.47
CA ARG A 199 11.92 -2.42 1.39
C ARG A 199 10.40 -2.60 1.48
N ASP A 200 9.66 -1.51 1.59
CA ASP A 200 8.19 -1.54 1.57
C ASP A 200 7.68 -1.61 0.13
N ARG A 201 7.60 -2.84 -0.39
CA ARG A 201 7.13 -3.11 -1.75
C ARG A 201 5.65 -2.85 -1.94
N ALA A 202 4.87 -2.89 -0.85
CA ALA A 202 3.43 -2.73 -0.91
C ALA A 202 2.98 -1.29 -1.21
N GLY A 203 3.71 -0.29 -0.70
CA GLY A 203 3.26 1.10 -0.80
C GLY A 203 4.33 2.13 -1.16
N THR A 204 5.63 1.80 -1.09
CA THR A 204 6.69 2.78 -1.38
C THR A 204 7.51 2.48 -2.63
N GLU A 205 7.30 1.32 -3.24
CA GLU A 205 7.98 0.94 -4.48
C GLU A 205 7.05 1.03 -5.68
N LEU A 206 7.60 1.45 -6.80
CA LEU A 206 6.87 1.66 -8.05
C LEU A 206 7.24 0.61 -9.10
N TYR A 207 6.25 -0.08 -9.61
CA TYR A 207 6.37 -1.15 -10.59
C TYR A 207 5.58 -0.86 -11.85
N PRO A 208 5.97 -1.39 -13.01
CA PRO A 208 5.08 -1.43 -14.17
C PRO A 208 3.91 -2.38 -13.86
N PRO A 209 2.65 -1.95 -14.04
CA PRO A 209 1.49 -2.79 -13.72
C PRO A 209 1.25 -3.91 -14.74
N GLY A 210 1.79 -3.78 -15.93
CA GLY A 210 1.44 -4.67 -17.04
C GLY A 210 -0.06 -4.70 -17.27
N SER A 211 -0.57 -5.83 -17.69
CA SER A 211 -1.96 -5.97 -18.12
C SER A 211 -3.02 -5.73 -17.03
N VAL A 212 -2.69 -5.55 -15.74
CA VAL A 212 -3.70 -5.15 -14.75
C VAL A 212 -4.16 -3.71 -14.97
N PHE A 213 -3.33 -2.86 -15.59
CA PHE A 213 -3.71 -1.50 -15.98
C PHE A 213 -4.83 -1.45 -17.04
N LYS A 214 -5.02 -2.52 -17.82
CA LYS A 214 -6.12 -2.63 -18.78
C LYS A 214 -7.51 -2.48 -18.14
N ALA A 215 -7.63 -2.76 -16.83
CA ALA A 215 -8.87 -2.47 -16.09
C ALA A 215 -9.17 -0.96 -16.04
N VAL A 216 -8.13 -0.12 -15.88
CA VAL A 216 -8.27 1.35 -15.91
C VAL A 216 -8.61 1.85 -17.32
N VAL A 217 -7.94 1.30 -18.35
CA VAL A 217 -8.24 1.65 -19.75
C VAL A 217 -9.66 1.22 -20.17
N ALA A 218 -10.11 0.03 -19.73
CA ALA A 218 -11.48 -0.43 -19.95
C ALA A 218 -12.49 0.47 -19.22
N ALA A 219 -12.18 0.92 -18.00
CA ALA A 219 -13.01 1.88 -17.28
C ALA A 219 -13.14 3.19 -18.05
N ALA A 220 -12.05 3.73 -18.59
CA ALA A 220 -12.07 4.95 -19.40
C ALA A 220 -12.93 4.78 -20.68
N ALA A 221 -12.83 3.64 -21.34
CA ALA A 221 -13.61 3.35 -22.56
C ALA A 221 -15.11 3.24 -22.29
N VAL A 222 -15.49 2.55 -21.20
CA VAL A 222 -16.90 2.32 -20.84
C VAL A 222 -17.52 3.59 -20.26
N GLU A 223 -16.83 4.28 -19.36
CA GLU A 223 -17.34 5.48 -18.70
C GLU A 223 -17.56 6.64 -19.69
N SER A 224 -16.65 6.78 -20.66
CA SER A 224 -16.82 7.79 -21.73
C SER A 224 -17.91 7.44 -22.76
N GLY A 225 -18.49 6.23 -22.70
CA GLY A 225 -19.42 5.71 -23.70
C GLY A 225 -18.77 5.39 -25.05
N PHE A 226 -17.43 5.38 -25.11
CA PHE A 226 -16.69 5.04 -26.34
C PHE A 226 -16.87 3.57 -26.73
N ALA A 227 -16.85 2.66 -25.74
CA ALA A 227 -17.03 1.23 -25.98
C ALA A 227 -17.77 0.55 -24.83
N GLY A 228 -18.61 -0.42 -25.16
CA GLY A 228 -19.20 -1.38 -24.22
C GLY A 228 -18.62 -2.77 -24.42
N PRO A 229 -19.05 -3.77 -23.60
CA PRO A 229 -18.52 -5.14 -23.64
C PRO A 229 -18.55 -5.80 -25.04
N GLU A 230 -19.62 -5.52 -25.80
CA GLU A 230 -19.86 -6.10 -27.13
C GLU A 230 -19.31 -5.24 -28.28
N THR A 231 -18.69 -4.08 -27.98
CA THR A 231 -18.04 -3.28 -29.01
C THR A 231 -16.86 -4.06 -29.59
N THR A 232 -16.81 -4.16 -30.91
CA THR A 232 -15.77 -4.89 -31.64
C THR A 232 -14.63 -4.01 -32.09
N PHE A 233 -13.43 -4.56 -32.05
CA PHE A 233 -12.19 -3.97 -32.53
C PHE A 233 -11.52 -4.88 -33.53
N ASP A 234 -10.63 -4.35 -34.35
CA ASP A 234 -9.76 -5.15 -35.20
C ASP A 234 -8.89 -6.07 -34.30
N ASP A 235 -8.64 -7.30 -34.76
CA ASP A 235 -7.94 -8.36 -34.03
C ASP A 235 -6.64 -8.79 -34.73
N PRO A 236 -5.69 -7.88 -34.96
CA PRO A 236 -4.44 -8.20 -35.62
C PRO A 236 -3.53 -9.04 -34.72
N VAL A 237 -2.69 -9.88 -35.30
CA VAL A 237 -1.63 -10.61 -34.58
C VAL A 237 -0.60 -9.66 -33.96
N VAL A 238 -0.31 -8.55 -34.65
CA VAL A 238 0.59 -7.48 -34.20
C VAL A 238 -0.03 -6.12 -34.49
N TYR A 239 0.17 -5.18 -33.57
CA TYR A 239 -0.18 -3.78 -33.70
C TYR A 239 1.08 -2.96 -33.98
N GLU A 240 1.11 -2.25 -35.12
CA GLU A 240 2.22 -1.37 -35.48
C GLU A 240 2.13 -0.08 -34.66
N LEU A 241 3.19 0.27 -33.92
CA LEU A 241 3.22 1.47 -33.12
C LEU A 241 3.27 2.73 -34.01
N PRO A 242 2.37 3.69 -33.82
CA PRO A 242 2.34 4.89 -34.63
C PRO A 242 3.65 5.68 -34.60
N GLY A 243 4.20 6.00 -35.75
CA GLY A 243 5.46 6.74 -35.88
C GLY A 243 6.73 5.95 -35.46
N SER A 244 6.62 4.64 -35.33
CA SER A 244 7.72 3.74 -34.94
C SER A 244 7.80 2.55 -35.89
N THR A 245 8.95 1.86 -35.89
CA THR A 245 9.13 0.56 -36.56
C THR A 245 8.90 -0.62 -35.61
N SER A 246 8.61 -0.34 -34.35
CA SER A 246 8.32 -1.36 -33.34
C SER A 246 6.86 -1.78 -33.38
N THR A 247 6.59 -2.98 -32.90
CA THR A 247 5.25 -3.57 -32.86
C THR A 247 4.91 -4.12 -31.47
N ILE A 248 3.63 -4.26 -31.18
CA ILE A 248 3.10 -4.95 -30.00
C ILE A 248 2.37 -6.20 -30.47
N GLY A 249 2.72 -7.36 -29.89
CA GLY A 249 2.02 -8.63 -30.09
C GLY A 249 1.27 -9.06 -28.82
N ASN A 250 0.37 -10.03 -28.98
CA ASN A 250 -0.26 -10.70 -27.85
C ASN A 250 0.67 -11.77 -27.24
N ALA A 251 0.45 -12.11 -25.96
CA ALA A 251 1.35 -13.00 -25.22
C ALA A 251 1.43 -14.44 -25.79
N ASP A 252 0.35 -14.92 -26.42
CA ASP A 252 0.30 -16.22 -27.09
C ASP A 252 0.79 -16.21 -28.54
N GLY A 253 1.18 -15.01 -29.04
CA GLY A 253 1.67 -14.81 -30.41
C GLY A 253 0.59 -14.90 -31.49
N GLY A 254 -0.68 -15.07 -31.11
CA GLY A 254 -1.83 -15.15 -32.02
C GLY A 254 -2.79 -13.95 -31.91
N PRO A 255 -3.89 -13.96 -32.69
CA PRO A 255 -5.00 -13.04 -32.48
C PRO A 255 -5.79 -13.43 -31.24
N CYS A 256 -6.56 -12.49 -30.69
CA CYS A 256 -7.34 -12.74 -29.48
C CYS A 256 -8.74 -13.32 -29.74
N GLY A 257 -9.30 -13.08 -30.90
CA GLY A 257 -10.59 -13.56 -31.34
C GLY A 257 -10.47 -14.50 -32.55
N ASP A 258 -11.12 -14.12 -33.64
CA ASP A 258 -11.14 -14.89 -34.89
C ASP A 258 -10.06 -14.43 -35.91
N GLY A 259 -9.24 -13.46 -35.54
CA GLY A 259 -8.22 -12.85 -36.40
C GLY A 259 -8.77 -11.74 -37.32
N VAL A 260 -10.05 -11.43 -37.21
CA VAL A 260 -10.70 -10.32 -37.93
C VAL A 260 -11.20 -9.28 -36.94
N THR A 261 -12.04 -9.71 -35.99
CA THR A 261 -12.58 -8.83 -34.95
C THR A 261 -12.64 -9.53 -33.59
N VAL A 262 -12.59 -8.71 -32.52
CA VAL A 262 -12.72 -9.18 -31.14
C VAL A 262 -13.51 -8.17 -30.31
N THR A 263 -14.38 -8.62 -29.42
CA THR A 263 -15.12 -7.73 -28.51
C THR A 263 -14.22 -7.21 -27.41
N LEU A 264 -14.56 -6.03 -26.82
CA LEU A 264 -13.84 -5.47 -25.65
C LEU A 264 -13.81 -6.49 -24.49
N GLN A 265 -14.94 -7.18 -24.26
CA GLN A 265 -15.02 -8.22 -23.23
C GLN A 265 -14.00 -9.34 -23.48
N THR A 266 -13.96 -9.91 -24.68
CA THR A 266 -13.00 -10.97 -25.03
C THR A 266 -11.56 -10.46 -24.96
N ALA A 267 -11.32 -9.22 -25.38
CA ALA A 267 -10.00 -8.59 -25.28
C ALA A 267 -9.54 -8.45 -23.82
N LEU A 268 -10.42 -8.12 -22.88
CA LEU A 268 -10.08 -8.07 -21.45
C LEU A 268 -9.86 -9.48 -20.89
N VAL A 269 -10.73 -10.44 -21.22
CA VAL A 269 -10.69 -11.84 -20.77
C VAL A 269 -9.38 -12.53 -21.19
N ARG A 270 -8.96 -12.33 -22.43
CA ARG A 270 -7.72 -12.87 -22.99
C ARG A 270 -6.50 -11.99 -22.77
N SER A 271 -6.71 -10.78 -22.20
CA SER A 271 -5.64 -9.82 -21.95
C SER A 271 -4.92 -9.32 -23.21
N CYS A 272 -5.67 -9.01 -24.30
CA CYS A 272 -5.15 -8.65 -25.61
C CYS A 272 -4.32 -7.37 -25.59
N ASN A 273 -3.06 -7.45 -25.96
CA ASN A 273 -2.19 -6.27 -26.04
C ASN A 273 -2.54 -5.41 -27.27
N THR A 274 -2.74 -6.03 -28.42
CA THR A 274 -2.98 -5.33 -29.70
C THR A 274 -4.22 -4.44 -29.64
N VAL A 275 -5.32 -4.94 -29.06
CA VAL A 275 -6.57 -4.19 -28.88
C VAL A 275 -6.39 -3.04 -27.89
N PHE A 276 -5.83 -3.31 -26.71
CA PHE A 276 -5.66 -2.27 -25.67
C PHE A 276 -4.64 -1.20 -26.07
N ALA A 277 -3.61 -1.54 -26.83
CA ALA A 277 -2.69 -0.57 -27.42
C ALA A 277 -3.41 0.37 -28.40
N SER A 278 -4.18 -0.18 -29.35
CA SER A 278 -4.99 0.60 -30.30
C SER A 278 -6.07 1.43 -29.62
N LEU A 279 -6.79 0.84 -28.66
CA LEU A 279 -7.81 1.52 -27.85
C LEU A 279 -7.23 2.71 -27.09
N SER A 280 -6.04 2.56 -26.50
CA SER A 280 -5.39 3.63 -25.73
C SER A 280 -5.02 4.82 -26.63
N VAL A 281 -4.51 4.56 -27.83
CA VAL A 281 -4.22 5.63 -28.82
C VAL A 281 -5.52 6.34 -29.23
N THR A 282 -6.59 5.58 -29.42
CA THR A 282 -7.89 6.14 -29.86
C THR A 282 -8.56 6.95 -28.75
N LEU A 283 -8.52 6.51 -27.49
CA LEU A 283 -9.03 7.26 -26.33
C LEU A 283 -8.22 8.53 -26.06
N GLY A 284 -6.91 8.45 -26.28
CA GLY A 284 -5.98 9.53 -25.98
C GLY A 284 -5.55 9.58 -24.51
N ALA A 285 -4.38 10.16 -24.26
CA ALA A 285 -3.75 10.23 -22.94
C ALA A 285 -4.62 10.93 -21.90
N SER A 286 -5.36 11.98 -22.28
CA SER A 286 -6.19 12.74 -21.34
C SER A 286 -7.33 11.90 -20.77
N ALA A 287 -8.07 11.17 -21.61
CA ALA A 287 -9.21 10.37 -21.14
C ALA A 287 -8.77 9.25 -20.19
N ILE A 288 -7.64 8.59 -20.49
CA ILE A 288 -7.08 7.56 -19.62
C ILE A 288 -6.53 8.18 -18.33
N GLY A 289 -5.84 9.32 -18.42
CA GLY A 289 -5.26 10.03 -17.28
C GLY A 289 -6.33 10.58 -16.32
N ASP A 290 -7.42 11.14 -16.83
CA ASP A 290 -8.53 11.62 -16.00
C ASP A 290 -9.16 10.45 -15.22
N THR A 291 -9.34 9.30 -15.89
CA THR A 291 -9.83 8.08 -15.24
C THR A 291 -8.82 7.55 -14.21
N ALA A 292 -7.53 7.45 -14.55
CA ALA A 292 -6.48 7.05 -13.63
C ALA A 292 -6.44 7.97 -12.39
N SER A 293 -6.49 9.28 -12.58
CA SER A 293 -6.55 10.26 -11.50
C SER A 293 -7.77 10.09 -10.60
N SER A 294 -8.90 9.67 -11.16
CA SER A 294 -10.12 9.37 -10.38
C SER A 294 -9.96 8.12 -9.49
N PHE A 295 -9.09 7.19 -9.87
CA PHE A 295 -8.67 6.05 -9.04
C PHE A 295 -7.58 6.41 -8.01
N GLY A 296 -7.03 7.63 -8.03
CA GLY A 296 -6.00 8.07 -7.09
C GLY A 296 -4.59 8.14 -7.67
N PHE A 297 -4.39 7.93 -8.98
CA PHE A 297 -3.09 8.17 -9.64
C PHE A 297 -2.76 9.66 -9.64
N ASP A 298 -1.47 9.96 -9.69
CA ASP A 298 -0.92 11.33 -9.68
C ASP A 298 -1.42 12.17 -8.48
N ARG A 299 -1.73 11.47 -7.37
CA ARG A 299 -2.19 12.06 -6.12
C ARG A 299 -1.49 11.45 -4.92
N ARG A 300 -1.27 12.27 -3.90
CA ARG A 300 -0.84 11.78 -2.60
C ARG A 300 -2.02 11.09 -1.89
N ILE A 301 -1.84 9.81 -1.58
CA ILE A 301 -2.75 9.03 -0.74
C ILE A 301 -2.42 9.31 0.74
N ASP A 302 -3.43 9.67 1.53
CA ASP A 302 -3.27 9.85 2.98
C ASP A 302 -3.08 8.49 3.66
N PHE A 303 -1.98 8.32 4.39
CA PHE A 303 -1.60 7.07 5.04
C PHE A 303 -0.66 7.37 6.21
N PRO A 304 -0.50 6.49 7.22
CA PRO A 304 0.39 6.76 8.37
C PRO A 304 1.83 7.12 8.02
N TRP A 305 2.33 6.69 6.86
CA TRP A 305 3.62 7.11 6.29
C TRP A 305 3.49 7.54 4.84
N THR A 306 4.54 8.14 4.30
CA THR A 306 4.53 8.59 2.91
C THR A 306 4.58 7.40 1.96
N LEU A 307 3.55 7.26 1.14
CA LEU A 307 3.48 6.31 0.03
C LEU A 307 4.11 6.91 -1.24
N ALA A 308 4.57 6.04 -2.14
CA ALA A 308 4.95 6.48 -3.48
C ALA A 308 3.69 6.81 -4.31
N GLU A 309 3.74 7.89 -5.06
CA GLU A 309 2.65 8.29 -5.93
C GLU A 309 2.67 7.46 -7.22
N SER A 310 1.60 6.71 -7.47
CA SER A 310 1.41 6.00 -8.73
C SER A 310 1.12 6.99 -9.85
N THR A 311 1.69 6.79 -11.03
CA THR A 311 1.69 7.81 -12.10
C THR A 311 1.19 7.30 -13.44
N PHE A 312 0.45 8.18 -14.15
CA PHE A 312 0.18 8.09 -15.58
C PHE A 312 0.52 9.44 -16.23
N PRO A 313 1.69 9.59 -16.86
CA PRO A 313 2.24 10.90 -17.27
C PRO A 313 1.57 11.45 -18.52
N VAL A 314 0.36 12.02 -18.39
CA VAL A 314 -0.47 12.54 -19.49
C VAL A 314 0.28 13.50 -20.41
N SER A 315 1.08 14.43 -19.84
CA SER A 315 1.82 15.45 -20.62
C SER A 315 2.80 14.83 -21.60
N ASP A 316 3.47 13.75 -21.20
CA ASP A 316 4.52 13.10 -21.99
C ASP A 316 3.89 12.18 -23.06
N LEU A 317 2.78 11.54 -22.69
CA LEU A 317 2.04 10.59 -23.55
C LEU A 317 1.17 11.28 -24.62
N ALA A 318 0.72 12.52 -24.38
CA ALA A 318 -0.19 13.23 -25.27
C ALA A 318 0.37 13.46 -26.68
N ASN A 319 1.69 13.55 -26.80
CA ASN A 319 2.38 13.81 -28.07
C ASN A 319 3.19 12.61 -28.59
N ASP A 320 3.14 11.47 -27.90
CA ASP A 320 3.81 10.22 -28.29
C ASP A 320 2.81 9.06 -28.29
N PRO A 321 2.09 8.84 -29.41
CA PRO A 321 1.10 7.76 -29.50
C PRO A 321 1.72 6.36 -29.38
N ALA A 322 3.00 6.18 -29.71
CA ALA A 322 3.69 4.91 -29.51
C ALA A 322 3.92 4.63 -28.00
N ALA A 323 4.33 5.66 -27.25
CA ALA A 323 4.43 5.59 -25.80
C ALA A 323 3.07 5.36 -25.14
N LEU A 324 2.03 6.06 -25.63
CA LEU A 324 0.67 5.89 -25.13
C LEU A 324 0.14 4.47 -25.34
N ALA A 325 0.38 3.87 -26.51
CA ALA A 325 0.01 2.49 -26.80
C ALA A 325 0.66 1.49 -25.81
N GLN A 326 1.94 1.67 -25.50
CA GLN A 326 2.68 0.84 -24.54
C GLN A 326 2.21 1.10 -23.10
N SER A 327 2.03 2.36 -22.73
CA SER A 327 1.53 2.73 -21.39
C SER A 327 0.10 2.23 -21.16
N GLY A 328 -0.74 2.19 -22.20
CA GLY A 328 -2.10 1.67 -22.11
C GLY A 328 -2.19 0.15 -21.86
N ILE A 329 -1.15 -0.59 -22.12
CA ILE A 329 -1.05 -2.00 -21.71
C ILE A 329 -0.31 -2.19 -20.39
N GLY A 330 0.03 -1.08 -19.70
CA GLY A 330 0.67 -1.07 -18.38
C GLY A 330 2.19 -1.18 -18.39
N GLU A 331 2.82 -0.90 -19.52
CA GLU A 331 4.26 -0.90 -19.71
C GLU A 331 4.83 0.51 -19.77
N ARG A 332 6.11 0.65 -20.06
CA ARG A 332 6.86 1.87 -20.33
C ARG A 332 6.77 2.92 -19.20
N ASP A 333 5.80 3.89 -19.28
CA ASP A 333 5.83 5.09 -18.43
C ASP A 333 4.84 5.05 -17.25
N VAL A 334 3.94 4.06 -17.23
CA VAL A 334 3.03 3.85 -16.08
C VAL A 334 3.78 3.19 -14.94
N ARG A 335 3.62 3.75 -13.73
CA ARG A 335 4.19 3.20 -12.51
C ARG A 335 3.15 3.17 -11.40
N VAL A 336 3.09 2.03 -10.68
CA VAL A 336 2.10 1.81 -9.63
C VAL A 336 2.69 1.15 -8.40
N THR A 337 2.08 1.41 -7.25
CA THR A 337 2.27 0.58 -6.06
C THR A 337 1.25 -0.56 -6.03
N PRO A 338 1.52 -1.70 -5.37
CA PRO A 338 0.51 -2.72 -5.12
C PRO A 338 -0.73 -2.20 -4.38
N LEU A 339 -0.56 -1.27 -3.43
CA LEU A 339 -1.67 -0.60 -2.77
C LEU A 339 -2.58 0.14 -3.76
N GLN A 340 -2.00 0.89 -4.71
CA GLN A 340 -2.79 1.58 -5.74
C GLN A 340 -3.60 0.60 -6.60
N MET A 341 -3.04 -0.55 -6.93
CA MET A 341 -3.76 -1.55 -7.73
C MET A 341 -4.84 -2.29 -6.92
N ALA A 342 -4.65 -2.45 -5.60
CA ALA A 342 -5.72 -2.89 -4.71
C ALA A 342 -6.86 -1.86 -4.63
N LEU A 343 -6.55 -0.55 -4.64
CA LEU A 343 -7.56 0.53 -4.68
C LEU A 343 -8.33 0.53 -6.00
N VAL A 344 -7.69 0.24 -7.14
CA VAL A 344 -8.39 0.07 -8.43
C VAL A 344 -9.41 -1.07 -8.33
N ALA A 345 -9.01 -2.23 -7.79
CA ALA A 345 -9.92 -3.35 -7.58
C ALA A 345 -11.07 -3.00 -6.60
N ALA A 346 -10.74 -2.31 -5.50
CA ALA A 346 -11.71 -1.87 -4.50
C ALA A 346 -12.74 -0.88 -5.07
N ALA A 347 -12.31 0.10 -5.88
CA ALA A 347 -13.22 1.06 -6.49
C ALA A 347 -14.17 0.39 -7.51
N ILE A 348 -13.69 -0.57 -8.31
CA ILE A 348 -14.54 -1.35 -9.21
C ILE A 348 -15.55 -2.18 -8.41
N ALA A 349 -15.11 -2.81 -7.29
CA ALA A 349 -15.96 -3.58 -6.40
C ALA A 349 -17.02 -2.72 -5.68
N ASN A 350 -16.70 -1.45 -5.38
CA ASN A 350 -17.52 -0.52 -4.60
C ASN A 350 -18.31 0.45 -5.50
N ASP A 351 -18.96 -0.05 -6.52
CA ASP A 351 -19.85 0.73 -7.42
C ASP A 351 -19.20 2.01 -7.98
N GLY A 352 -17.90 1.96 -8.20
CA GLY A 352 -17.10 3.05 -8.74
C GLY A 352 -16.65 4.09 -7.72
N GLU A 353 -16.93 3.93 -6.45
CA GLU A 353 -16.40 4.77 -5.37
C GLU A 353 -15.02 4.30 -4.93
N ALA A 354 -13.99 5.13 -5.13
CA ALA A 354 -12.63 4.83 -4.71
C ALA A 354 -12.47 5.14 -3.22
N PRO A 355 -12.31 4.11 -2.36
CA PRO A 355 -12.18 4.33 -0.93
C PRO A 355 -10.79 4.91 -0.59
N GLN A 356 -10.74 5.78 0.42
CA GLN A 356 -9.48 6.21 1.04
C GLN A 356 -8.96 5.08 1.93
N PRO A 357 -7.77 4.52 1.67
CA PRO A 357 -7.24 3.46 2.50
C PRO A 357 -6.87 3.99 3.89
N TYR A 358 -7.16 3.22 4.92
CA TYR A 358 -6.71 3.51 6.28
C TYR A 358 -6.30 2.23 7.01
N LEU A 359 -5.33 2.39 7.91
CA LEU A 359 -4.70 1.28 8.61
C LEU A 359 -5.05 1.27 10.11
N VAL A 360 -5.29 2.45 10.70
CA VAL A 360 -5.65 2.58 12.12
C VAL A 360 -7.13 2.85 12.22
N SER A 361 -7.84 1.96 12.90
CA SER A 361 -9.27 2.09 13.12
C SER A 361 -9.58 2.94 14.37
N GLN A 362 -8.69 2.88 15.38
CA GLN A 362 -8.95 3.58 16.63
C GLN A 362 -7.65 3.85 17.41
N VAL A 363 -7.60 5.00 18.04
CA VAL A 363 -6.67 5.29 19.14
C VAL A 363 -7.49 5.34 20.43
N PHE A 364 -7.06 4.63 21.46
CA PHE A 364 -7.77 4.53 22.72
C PHE A 364 -6.85 4.65 23.93
N ASN A 365 -7.37 5.22 25.02
CA ASN A 365 -6.59 5.38 26.25
C ASN A 365 -6.42 4.06 27.01
N ALA A 366 -5.66 4.09 28.10
CA ALA A 366 -5.40 2.92 28.95
C ALA A 366 -6.67 2.38 29.64
N ASP A 367 -7.76 3.14 29.71
CA ASP A 367 -9.04 2.73 30.29
C ASP A 367 -9.98 2.15 29.20
N GLY A 368 -9.54 2.08 27.94
CA GLY A 368 -10.31 1.55 26.82
C GLY A 368 -11.26 2.57 26.15
N GLU A 369 -11.20 3.84 26.54
CA GLU A 369 -12.03 4.88 25.91
C GLU A 369 -11.42 5.34 24.59
N ALA A 370 -12.23 5.38 23.53
CA ALA A 370 -11.82 5.90 22.23
C ALA A 370 -11.45 7.38 22.31
N ARG A 371 -10.28 7.73 21.74
CA ARG A 371 -9.82 9.09 21.54
C ARG A 371 -10.02 9.54 20.10
N GLU A 372 -9.67 8.65 19.19
CA GLU A 372 -9.86 8.81 17.76
C GLU A 372 -10.49 7.55 17.20
N VAL A 373 -11.44 7.70 16.30
CA VAL A 373 -12.05 6.61 15.54
C VAL A 373 -12.00 7.01 14.08
N ALA A 374 -11.45 6.14 13.26
CA ALA A 374 -11.42 6.39 11.83
C ALA A 374 -12.83 6.34 11.24
N GLU A 375 -13.14 7.32 10.43
CA GLU A 375 -14.37 7.33 9.63
C GLU A 375 -14.00 6.99 8.17
N PRO A 376 -14.71 6.04 7.54
CA PRO A 376 -14.53 5.74 6.13
C PRO A 376 -14.68 7.00 5.27
N ARG A 377 -13.72 7.22 4.37
CA ARG A 377 -13.71 8.35 3.44
C ARG A 377 -13.48 7.86 2.02
N LEU A 378 -13.75 8.69 1.04
CA LEU A 378 -13.49 8.41 -0.36
C LEU A 378 -12.37 9.31 -0.87
N ILE A 379 -11.52 8.76 -1.72
CA ILE A 379 -10.64 9.54 -2.60
C ILE A 379 -11.50 10.31 -3.61
N GLY A 380 -12.55 9.65 -4.12
CA GLY A 380 -13.51 10.20 -5.06
C GLY A 380 -14.34 9.12 -5.75
N ARG A 381 -15.07 9.51 -6.77
CA ARG A 381 -15.78 8.59 -7.65
C ARG A 381 -14.95 8.35 -8.90
N ALA A 382 -14.48 7.12 -9.12
CA ALA A 382 -13.66 6.73 -10.26
C ALA A 382 -14.50 6.49 -11.52
N MET A 383 -15.74 6.04 -11.35
CA MET A 383 -16.68 5.79 -12.45
C MET A 383 -18.13 5.75 -11.94
N SER A 384 -19.08 5.77 -12.85
CA SER A 384 -20.49 5.56 -12.53
C SER A 384 -20.77 4.12 -12.05
N PRO A 385 -21.81 3.89 -11.21
CA PRO A 385 -22.20 2.54 -10.84
C PRO A 385 -22.51 1.62 -12.04
N ALA A 386 -23.05 2.17 -13.11
CA ALA A 386 -23.32 1.42 -14.34
C ALA A 386 -22.03 0.90 -14.99
N THR A 387 -21.00 1.72 -15.06
CA THR A 387 -19.68 1.33 -15.56
C THR A 387 -19.03 0.30 -14.63
N ALA A 388 -19.13 0.49 -13.33
CA ALA A 388 -18.59 -0.46 -12.35
C ALA A 388 -19.21 -1.86 -12.53
N VAL A 389 -20.53 -1.97 -12.65
CA VAL A 389 -21.23 -3.25 -12.92
C VAL A 389 -20.74 -3.91 -14.21
N VAL A 390 -20.54 -3.14 -15.27
CA VAL A 390 -20.00 -3.66 -16.53
C VAL A 390 -18.59 -4.24 -16.32
N LEU A 391 -17.71 -3.50 -15.62
CA LEU A 391 -16.35 -3.97 -15.35
C LEU A 391 -16.32 -5.18 -14.43
N GLN A 392 -17.17 -5.21 -13.39
CA GLN A 392 -17.34 -6.37 -12.51
C GLN A 392 -17.65 -7.63 -13.31
N GLN A 393 -18.62 -7.56 -14.23
CA GLN A 393 -18.99 -8.67 -15.11
C GLN A 393 -17.85 -9.07 -16.06
N MET A 394 -17.17 -8.10 -16.66
CA MET A 394 -16.05 -8.37 -17.55
C MET A 394 -14.88 -9.01 -16.79
N MET A 395 -14.55 -8.53 -15.59
CA MET A 395 -13.49 -9.09 -14.74
C MET A 395 -13.87 -10.47 -14.16
N GLU A 396 -15.14 -10.74 -13.87
CA GLU A 396 -15.62 -12.07 -13.52
C GLU A 396 -15.35 -13.07 -14.66
N ARG A 397 -15.55 -12.66 -15.91
CA ARG A 397 -15.22 -13.50 -17.07
C ARG A 397 -13.72 -13.80 -17.19
N VAL A 398 -12.84 -12.93 -16.74
CA VAL A 398 -11.39 -13.22 -16.67
C VAL A 398 -11.12 -14.41 -15.76
N VAL A 399 -11.85 -14.53 -14.64
CA VAL A 399 -11.70 -15.63 -13.68
C VAL A 399 -12.46 -16.88 -14.13
N THR A 400 -13.64 -16.74 -14.73
CA THR A 400 -14.45 -17.92 -15.12
C THR A 400 -13.97 -18.59 -16.39
N SER A 401 -13.38 -17.86 -17.34
CA SER A 401 -13.01 -18.40 -18.67
C SER A 401 -11.75 -17.77 -19.29
N GLY A 402 -11.06 -16.91 -18.56
CA GLY A 402 -9.90 -16.17 -19.06
C GLY A 402 -8.59 -16.54 -18.39
N THR A 403 -7.69 -15.57 -18.32
CA THR A 403 -6.31 -15.73 -17.80
C THR A 403 -6.25 -15.88 -16.28
N GLY A 404 -7.33 -15.57 -15.56
CA GLY A 404 -7.41 -15.56 -14.10
C GLY A 404 -8.06 -16.77 -13.46
N GLN A 405 -8.28 -17.88 -14.19
CA GLN A 405 -9.03 -19.06 -13.71
C GLN A 405 -8.46 -19.64 -12.40
N SER A 406 -7.17 -19.52 -12.16
CA SER A 406 -6.51 -20.01 -10.94
C SER A 406 -6.90 -19.22 -9.67
N ALA A 407 -7.59 -18.08 -9.80
CA ALA A 407 -8.15 -17.34 -8.67
C ALA A 407 -9.59 -17.76 -8.34
N SER A 408 -10.16 -18.75 -9.02
CA SER A 408 -11.54 -19.20 -8.78
C SER A 408 -11.69 -19.83 -7.39
N ILE A 409 -12.82 -19.53 -6.74
CA ILE A 409 -13.20 -20.05 -5.44
C ILE A 409 -14.51 -20.84 -5.61
N THR A 410 -14.56 -22.05 -5.09
CA THR A 410 -15.76 -22.90 -5.24
C THR A 410 -16.96 -22.24 -4.54
N GLY A 411 -18.03 -22.00 -5.29
CA GLY A 411 -19.27 -21.43 -4.75
C GLY A 411 -19.26 -19.93 -4.56
N VAL A 412 -18.14 -19.24 -4.88
CA VAL A 412 -18.00 -17.77 -4.76
C VAL A 412 -17.72 -17.17 -6.14
N ARG A 413 -18.44 -16.12 -6.49
CA ARG A 413 -18.16 -15.34 -7.70
C ARG A 413 -16.96 -14.43 -7.46
N VAL A 414 -15.92 -14.61 -8.24
CA VAL A 414 -14.66 -13.84 -8.15
C VAL A 414 -14.48 -13.05 -9.44
N ALA A 415 -14.13 -11.78 -9.31
CA ALA A 415 -13.71 -10.93 -10.42
C ALA A 415 -12.24 -10.55 -10.29
N GLY A 416 -11.51 -10.50 -11.40
CA GLY A 416 -10.11 -10.13 -11.35
C GLY A 416 -9.46 -9.87 -12.70
N LYS A 417 -8.20 -9.48 -12.67
CA LYS A 417 -7.37 -9.28 -13.85
C LYS A 417 -5.93 -9.70 -13.55
N THR A 418 -5.35 -10.47 -14.44
CA THR A 418 -3.93 -10.86 -14.40
C THR A 418 -3.07 -9.81 -15.10
N GLY A 419 -1.83 -9.70 -14.67
CA GLY A 419 -0.79 -8.90 -15.30
C GLY A 419 0.53 -9.63 -15.36
N THR A 420 1.32 -9.32 -16.37
CA THR A 420 2.71 -9.71 -16.50
C THR A 420 3.38 -8.51 -17.14
N ALA A 421 4.31 -7.90 -16.46
CA ALA A 421 5.09 -6.78 -16.92
C ALA A 421 6.54 -7.22 -17.11
N LEU A 422 7.22 -6.69 -18.13
CA LEU A 422 8.62 -7.00 -18.42
C LEU A 422 9.47 -5.74 -18.13
N PRO A 423 9.96 -5.57 -16.88
CA PRO A 423 10.90 -4.50 -16.60
C PRO A 423 12.22 -4.74 -17.35
N GLU A 424 12.80 -3.69 -17.96
CA GLU A 424 14.07 -3.76 -18.65
C GLU A 424 15.24 -3.23 -17.79
N PRO A 425 16.33 -4.01 -17.59
CA PRO A 425 16.48 -5.44 -17.89
C PRO A 425 15.95 -6.29 -16.74
N GLY A 426 15.22 -7.36 -16.98
CA GLY A 426 14.76 -8.22 -15.89
C GLY A 426 13.85 -9.37 -16.31
N GLN A 427 13.48 -10.14 -15.32
CA GLN A 427 12.44 -11.15 -15.39
C GLN A 427 11.06 -10.51 -15.17
N PRO A 428 9.95 -11.19 -15.52
CA PRO A 428 8.64 -10.59 -15.46
C PRO A 428 8.18 -10.30 -14.03
N ASP A 429 7.60 -9.12 -13.79
CA ASP A 429 6.78 -8.87 -12.62
C ASP A 429 5.37 -9.41 -12.86
N VAL A 430 4.90 -10.27 -11.98
CA VAL A 430 3.63 -10.97 -12.14
C VAL A 430 2.58 -10.43 -11.19
N TRP A 431 1.37 -10.17 -11.71
CA TRP A 431 0.32 -9.46 -11.00
C TRP A 431 -1.02 -10.18 -11.07
N PHE A 432 -1.79 -10.04 -10.01
CA PHE A 432 -3.23 -10.24 -10.00
C PHE A 432 -3.89 -9.16 -9.16
N ILE A 433 -4.96 -8.57 -9.68
CA ILE A 433 -5.89 -7.75 -8.91
C ILE A 433 -7.29 -8.34 -9.02
N GLY A 434 -8.07 -8.27 -7.94
CA GLY A 434 -9.44 -8.79 -7.97
C GLY A 434 -10.18 -8.54 -6.68
N PHE A 435 -11.41 -9.04 -6.62
CA PHE A 435 -12.26 -8.92 -5.45
C PHE A 435 -13.29 -10.05 -5.40
N ALA A 436 -13.80 -10.30 -4.22
CA ALA A 436 -14.80 -11.32 -3.95
C ALA A 436 -15.64 -10.98 -2.70
N PRO A 437 -16.90 -11.49 -2.61
CA PRO A 437 -17.73 -11.95 -3.71
C PRO A 437 -18.11 -10.83 -4.70
N VAL A 438 -18.47 -11.13 -5.94
CA VAL A 438 -18.89 -10.08 -6.90
C VAL A 438 -20.19 -9.40 -6.49
N ASP A 439 -21.15 -10.16 -5.90
CA ASP A 439 -22.47 -9.63 -5.56
C ASP A 439 -22.49 -8.76 -4.29
N ALA A 440 -21.55 -9.00 -3.36
CA ALA A 440 -21.41 -8.27 -2.11
C ALA A 440 -19.91 -8.26 -1.72
N PRO A 441 -19.11 -7.40 -2.34
CA PRO A 441 -17.66 -7.42 -2.19
C PRO A 441 -17.22 -7.17 -0.75
N GLN A 442 -16.44 -8.11 -0.19
CA GLN A 442 -15.89 -8.02 1.16
C GLN A 442 -14.38 -7.81 1.17
N ILE A 443 -13.70 -8.25 0.10
CA ILE A 443 -12.25 -8.13 -0.03
C ILE A 443 -11.88 -7.79 -1.47
N ALA A 444 -11.08 -6.74 -1.64
CA ALA A 444 -10.33 -6.45 -2.85
C ALA A 444 -8.85 -6.68 -2.59
N ILE A 445 -8.13 -7.27 -3.54
CA ILE A 445 -6.76 -7.71 -3.35
C ILE A 445 -5.88 -7.36 -4.56
N ALA A 446 -4.63 -7.00 -4.28
CA ALA A 446 -3.54 -7.00 -5.25
C ALA A 446 -2.42 -7.90 -4.75
N VAL A 447 -1.96 -8.78 -5.62
CA VAL A 447 -0.79 -9.66 -5.42
C VAL A 447 0.20 -9.38 -6.51
N MET A 448 1.45 -9.11 -6.13
CA MET A 448 2.57 -8.86 -7.05
C MET A 448 3.79 -9.64 -6.58
N LEU A 449 4.49 -10.28 -7.52
CA LEU A 449 5.80 -10.88 -7.27
C LEU A 449 6.78 -10.42 -8.35
N GLU A 450 7.97 -10.02 -7.89
CA GLU A 450 9.11 -9.69 -8.75
C GLU A 450 9.68 -10.97 -9.39
N ASP A 451 10.36 -10.83 -10.53
CA ASP A 451 11.13 -11.89 -11.20
C ASP A 451 10.36 -13.17 -11.50
N GLY A 452 9.04 -13.10 -11.75
CA GLY A 452 8.19 -14.24 -12.03
C GLY A 452 7.91 -15.14 -10.83
N GLY A 453 8.30 -14.70 -9.64
CA GLY A 453 8.20 -15.48 -8.41
C GLY A 453 8.92 -16.82 -8.50
N PRO A 454 8.31 -17.92 -8.03
CA PRO A 454 8.96 -19.25 -8.03
C PRO A 454 9.16 -19.85 -9.43
N LEU A 455 8.53 -19.30 -10.47
CA LEU A 455 8.60 -19.80 -11.84
C LEU A 455 9.61 -19.03 -12.72
N GLY A 456 10.17 -17.92 -12.21
CA GLY A 456 11.14 -17.11 -12.93
C GLY A 456 10.61 -16.62 -14.28
N GLU A 457 11.40 -16.72 -15.36
CA GLU A 457 11.04 -16.27 -16.72
C GLU A 457 9.69 -16.84 -17.24
N SER A 458 9.25 -18.00 -16.74
CA SER A 458 7.97 -18.61 -17.12
C SER A 458 6.81 -18.20 -16.25
N GLY A 459 7.05 -17.38 -15.23
CA GLY A 459 6.01 -16.86 -14.34
C GLY A 459 5.04 -15.94 -15.06
N THR A 460 3.75 -16.12 -14.79
CA THR A 460 2.68 -15.23 -15.26
C THR A 460 1.74 -14.87 -14.13
N GLY A 461 1.01 -13.78 -14.25
CA GLY A 461 -0.01 -13.42 -13.27
C GLY A 461 -1.03 -14.53 -13.03
N GLY A 462 -1.39 -15.28 -14.08
CA GLY A 462 -2.33 -16.41 -13.99
C GLY A 462 -1.77 -17.63 -13.30
N SER A 463 -0.47 -17.91 -13.45
CA SER A 463 0.18 -19.10 -12.88
C SER A 463 0.72 -18.89 -11.45
N VAL A 464 1.02 -17.66 -11.06
CA VAL A 464 1.67 -17.35 -9.78
C VAL A 464 0.79 -16.46 -8.88
N ALA A 465 0.43 -15.26 -9.33
CA ALA A 465 -0.27 -14.29 -8.48
C ALA A 465 -1.77 -14.63 -8.28
N ALA A 466 -2.44 -15.13 -9.32
CA ALA A 466 -3.87 -15.49 -9.25
C ALA A 466 -4.19 -16.59 -8.23
N PRO A 467 -3.46 -17.73 -8.16
CA PRO A 467 -3.74 -18.77 -7.16
C PRO A 467 -3.50 -18.26 -5.72
N ILE A 468 -2.49 -17.41 -5.50
CA ILE A 468 -2.26 -16.79 -4.20
C ILE A 468 -3.45 -15.91 -3.82
N ALA A 469 -3.90 -15.04 -4.73
CA ALA A 469 -5.03 -14.15 -4.48
C ALA A 469 -6.33 -14.95 -4.20
N GLY A 470 -6.61 -16.00 -4.98
CA GLY A 470 -7.77 -16.88 -4.78
C GLY A 470 -7.78 -17.52 -3.39
N ALA A 471 -6.65 -18.12 -3.00
CA ALA A 471 -6.51 -18.76 -1.69
C ALA A 471 -6.67 -17.78 -0.52
N LEU A 472 -6.14 -16.55 -0.66
CA LEU A 472 -6.25 -15.52 0.39
C LEU A 472 -7.68 -14.98 0.51
N MET A 473 -8.36 -14.72 -0.62
CA MET A 473 -9.76 -14.30 -0.62
C MET A 473 -10.66 -15.40 -0.03
N GLU A 474 -10.47 -16.66 -0.42
CA GLU A 474 -11.23 -17.80 0.13
C GLU A 474 -11.06 -17.90 1.65
N ARG A 475 -9.82 -17.82 2.13
CA ARG A 475 -9.53 -17.88 3.57
C ARG A 475 -10.22 -16.77 4.35
N TYR A 476 -10.27 -15.56 3.82
CA TYR A 476 -10.93 -14.41 4.45
C TYR A 476 -12.46 -14.62 4.51
N LEU A 477 -13.06 -15.07 3.40
CA LEU A 477 -14.52 -15.21 3.28
C LEU A 477 -15.08 -16.33 4.15
N VAL A 478 -14.40 -17.49 4.23
CA VAL A 478 -14.83 -18.63 5.06
C VAL A 478 -14.94 -18.26 6.55
N ARG A 479 -14.10 -17.36 7.04
CA ARG A 479 -14.17 -16.89 8.44
C ARG A 479 -15.36 -15.98 8.71
N GLY A 480 -15.74 -15.14 7.77
CA GLY A 480 -16.90 -14.26 7.90
C GLY A 480 -18.23 -15.02 8.08
N GLU A 481 -18.30 -16.29 7.68
CA GLU A 481 -19.49 -17.12 7.83
C GLU A 481 -19.55 -17.84 9.19
N THR A 482 -18.44 -17.91 9.95
CA THR A 482 -18.34 -18.67 11.23
C THR A 482 -18.32 -17.81 12.48
N GLY A 483 -18.34 -16.49 12.36
CA GLY A 483 -18.39 -15.49 13.44
C GLY A 483 -19.71 -14.77 13.47
#